data_b0d351759da21f605ba88797846e304e
#
_entry.id   b0d351759da21f605ba88797846e304e
#
_cell.length_a   1.000
_cell.length_b   1.000
_cell.length_c   1.000
_cell.angle_alpha   90.00
_cell.angle_beta   90.00
_cell.angle_gamma   90.00
#
_symmetry.space_group_name_H-M   'P 1'
#
loop_
_entity.id
_entity.type
_entity.pdbx_description
1 polymer ?
#
loop_
_entity_poly.entity_id
_entity_poly.type
_entity_poly.pdbx_seq_one_letter_code
_entity_poly.pdbx_strand_id
1 'polypeptide(L)'
;MSLDEATIQFLKQLGEAGVRPLHEMTPEEARALGGMLGDMYGPGPEMARVEEALIQAEDGGSFGARVLVPAGTPRGVIVYYHGGGWVIGAIDEFDTLGRTLAHRTGCTVVLADYRLAPEHRYPTAGSDAYAALTWAAASLPGLPIVVAGDSAGGNLSAVVALRARDEDGPPIALQVLVYPVTDCDLDNASYTDPENQLMLTRDTMIWFWDHYAPDQADRARPDASPLRAKDLAGLPPAVVLTAEHDVLRDEGEAYAERLRQAGVPVEAKRCAGQMHAFFTMVNVLPGSAAAITTVVEAIDGVLR
;
A
#
# COMPACT_ATOMS: atom_id res chain seq x y z
N MET A 1 -21.04 8.06 -9.34
CA MET A 1 -21.66 8.77 -8.17
C MET A 1 -20.80 10.00 -7.87
N SER A 2 -21.27 10.96 -7.10
CA SER A 2 -20.49 12.13 -6.73
C SER A 2 -19.50 11.78 -5.60
N LEU A 3 -18.34 12.46 -5.55
CA LEU A 3 -17.44 12.44 -4.40
C LEU A 3 -18.23 12.73 -3.11
N ASP A 4 -17.78 12.16 -1.99
CA ASP A 4 -18.34 12.52 -0.70
C ASP A 4 -17.98 13.96 -0.30
N GLU A 5 -18.78 14.56 0.60
CA GLU A 5 -18.62 15.97 0.93
C GLU A 5 -17.29 16.27 1.62
N ALA A 6 -16.77 15.36 2.45
CA ALA A 6 -15.49 15.55 3.14
C ALA A 6 -14.35 15.55 2.14
N THR A 7 -14.39 14.67 1.14
CA THR A 7 -13.41 14.61 0.04
C THR A 7 -13.46 15.90 -0.79
N ILE A 8 -14.66 16.41 -1.12
CA ILE A 8 -14.82 17.69 -1.85
C ILE A 8 -14.18 18.85 -1.08
N GLN A 9 -14.45 18.93 0.23
CA GLN A 9 -13.90 20.00 1.07
C GLN A 9 -12.37 19.90 1.20
N PHE A 10 -11.84 18.70 1.34
CA PHE A 10 -10.40 18.48 1.39
C PHE A 10 -9.72 18.91 0.08
N LEU A 11 -10.23 18.49 -1.08
CA LEU A 11 -9.69 18.90 -2.39
C LEU A 11 -9.75 20.39 -2.61
N LYS A 12 -10.83 21.06 -2.14
CA LYS A 12 -10.95 22.52 -2.20
C LYS A 12 -9.87 23.22 -1.37
N GLN A 13 -9.63 22.76 -0.14
CA GLN A 13 -8.58 23.30 0.73
C GLN A 13 -7.19 23.12 0.11
N LEU A 14 -6.93 21.96 -0.49
CA LEU A 14 -5.67 21.68 -1.17
C LEU A 14 -5.46 22.62 -2.38
N GLY A 15 -6.52 22.84 -3.17
CA GLY A 15 -6.49 23.79 -4.28
C GLY A 15 -6.27 25.25 -3.85
N GLU A 16 -6.89 25.69 -2.75
CA GLU A 16 -6.71 27.02 -2.18
C GLU A 16 -5.29 27.22 -1.62
N ALA A 17 -4.63 26.15 -1.15
CA ALA A 17 -3.24 26.18 -0.72
C ALA A 17 -2.23 26.30 -1.88
N GLY A 18 -2.67 26.18 -3.12
CA GLY A 18 -1.83 26.34 -4.31
C GLY A 18 -0.77 25.25 -4.47
N VAL A 19 -1.05 24.04 -3.97
CA VAL A 19 -0.12 22.91 -4.09
C VAL A 19 0.06 22.55 -5.57
N ARG A 20 1.32 22.49 -6.03
CA ARG A 20 1.65 22.09 -7.40
C ARG A 20 1.38 20.58 -7.60
N PRO A 21 1.04 20.14 -8.82
CA PRO A 21 0.98 18.72 -9.15
C PRO A 21 2.30 18.00 -8.88
N LEU A 22 2.25 16.77 -8.37
CA LEU A 22 3.46 15.98 -8.04
C LEU A 22 4.40 15.80 -9.22
N HIS A 23 3.86 15.60 -10.43
CA HIS A 23 4.65 15.42 -11.65
C HIS A 23 5.42 16.68 -12.11
N GLU A 24 5.15 17.84 -11.51
CA GLU A 24 5.89 19.09 -11.71
C GLU A 24 6.97 19.32 -10.61
N MET A 25 7.11 18.39 -9.67
CA MET A 25 8.05 18.47 -8.55
C MET A 25 9.25 17.55 -8.77
N THR A 26 10.35 17.88 -8.11
CA THR A 26 11.42 16.89 -7.90
C THR A 26 10.99 15.86 -6.86
N PRO A 27 11.58 14.65 -6.83
CA PRO A 27 11.30 13.67 -5.76
C PRO A 27 11.48 14.23 -4.36
N GLU A 28 12.49 15.09 -4.15
CA GLU A 28 12.77 15.73 -2.87
C GLU A 28 11.64 16.70 -2.45
N GLU A 29 11.17 17.55 -3.36
CA GLU A 29 10.03 18.46 -3.12
C GLU A 29 8.74 17.68 -2.81
N ALA A 30 8.49 16.60 -3.56
CA ALA A 30 7.32 15.74 -3.39
C ALA A 30 7.33 15.00 -2.04
N ARG A 31 8.50 14.53 -1.57
CA ARG A 31 8.68 13.93 -0.23
C ARG A 31 8.41 14.95 0.88
N ALA A 32 8.89 16.17 0.73
CA ALA A 32 8.62 17.24 1.72
C ALA A 32 7.12 17.54 1.85
N LEU A 33 6.37 17.52 0.74
CA LEU A 33 4.91 17.69 0.76
C LEU A 33 4.22 16.54 1.48
N GLY A 34 4.65 15.29 1.28
CA GLY A 34 4.11 14.10 1.96
C GLY A 34 4.20 14.21 3.47
N GLY A 35 5.36 14.61 3.99
CA GLY A 35 5.55 14.85 5.43
C GLY A 35 4.60 15.89 6.00
N MET A 36 4.36 17.00 5.29
CA MET A 36 3.39 18.03 5.73
C MET A 36 1.95 17.51 5.79
N LEU A 37 1.55 16.64 4.86
CA LEU A 37 0.22 16.03 4.87
C LEU A 37 0.09 15.01 6.01
N GLY A 38 1.14 14.25 6.30
CA GLY A 38 1.20 13.30 7.40
C GLY A 38 0.93 13.93 8.77
N ASP A 39 1.42 15.14 8.99
CA ASP A 39 1.17 15.92 10.23
C ASP A 39 -0.33 16.18 10.49
N MET A 40 -1.17 16.16 9.45
CA MET A 40 -2.61 16.37 9.57
C MET A 40 -3.35 15.18 10.19
N TYR A 41 -2.77 13.99 10.18
CA TYR A 41 -3.43 12.77 10.67
C TYR A 41 -3.46 12.69 12.20
N GLY A 42 -2.65 13.52 12.87
CA GLY A 42 -2.55 13.56 14.32
C GLY A 42 -1.97 12.27 14.92
N PRO A 43 -1.86 12.19 16.24
CA PRO A 43 -1.31 11.03 16.91
C PRO A 43 -2.27 9.84 16.78
N GLY A 44 -1.72 8.66 16.51
CA GLY A 44 -2.44 7.40 16.56
C GLY A 44 -2.64 6.90 18.01
N PRO A 45 -3.31 5.75 18.20
CA PRO A 45 -3.44 5.10 19.49
C PRO A 45 -2.10 4.80 20.15
N GLU A 46 -2.06 4.81 21.51
CA GLU A 46 -0.86 4.40 22.24
C GLU A 46 -0.55 2.92 22.00
N MET A 47 0.74 2.62 21.86
CA MET A 47 1.25 1.27 21.73
C MET A 47 1.93 0.84 23.04
N ALA A 48 1.86 -0.46 23.36
CA ALA A 48 2.61 -1.01 24.50
C ALA A 48 4.12 -0.87 24.28
N ARG A 49 4.57 -0.95 23.02
CA ARG A 49 5.97 -0.81 22.64
C ARG A 49 6.08 -0.32 21.19
N VAL A 50 7.04 0.56 20.95
CA VAL A 50 7.45 1.02 19.63
C VAL A 50 8.94 0.77 19.51
N GLU A 51 9.38 0.06 18.51
CA GLU A 51 10.77 -0.31 18.30
C GLU A 51 11.18 0.04 16.87
N GLU A 52 12.40 0.53 16.70
CA GLU A 52 13.03 0.67 15.39
C GLU A 52 13.89 -0.58 15.13
N ALA A 53 13.76 -1.13 13.94
CA ALA A 53 14.56 -2.27 13.49
C ALA A 53 15.35 -1.93 12.24
N LEU A 54 16.48 -2.59 12.04
CA LEU A 54 17.28 -2.53 10.82
C LEU A 54 17.18 -3.87 10.12
N ILE A 55 16.68 -3.87 8.89
CA ILE A 55 16.51 -5.06 8.06
C ILE A 55 17.64 -5.13 7.04
N GLN A 56 18.27 -6.29 6.95
CA GLN A 56 19.31 -6.54 5.92
C GLN A 56 18.64 -6.85 4.58
N ALA A 57 19.02 -6.11 3.56
CA ALA A 57 18.57 -6.33 2.20
C ALA A 57 19.39 -7.41 1.49
N GLU A 58 18.84 -8.04 0.46
CA GLU A 58 19.48 -9.11 -0.29
C GLU A 58 20.75 -8.65 -1.04
N ASP A 59 20.82 -7.37 -1.40
CA ASP A 59 21.98 -6.75 -2.08
C ASP A 59 23.13 -6.35 -1.13
N GLY A 60 22.99 -6.65 0.17
CA GLY A 60 23.95 -6.31 1.22
C GLY A 60 23.74 -4.91 1.82
N GLY A 61 22.77 -4.15 1.33
CA GLY A 61 22.31 -2.91 1.96
C GLY A 61 21.42 -3.17 3.18
N SER A 62 20.87 -2.11 3.73
CA SER A 62 19.90 -2.19 4.84
C SER A 62 18.90 -1.05 4.77
N PHE A 63 17.76 -1.25 5.38
CA PHE A 63 16.69 -0.25 5.50
C PHE A 63 15.98 -0.37 6.85
N GLY A 64 15.26 0.67 7.25
CA GLY A 64 14.57 0.75 8.54
C GLY A 64 13.24 0.02 8.56
N ALA A 65 12.75 -0.29 9.75
CA ALA A 65 11.36 -0.65 9.99
C ALA A 65 10.94 -0.19 11.39
N ARG A 66 9.69 0.25 11.52
CA ARG A 66 9.09 0.53 12.83
C ARG A 66 8.15 -0.60 13.21
N VAL A 67 8.35 -1.14 14.42
CA VAL A 67 7.54 -2.24 14.99
C VAL A 67 6.60 -1.67 16.04
N LEU A 68 5.32 -1.70 15.76
CA LEU A 68 4.24 -1.20 16.61
C LEU A 68 3.57 -2.37 17.32
N VAL A 69 3.81 -2.53 18.61
CA VAL A 69 3.26 -3.63 19.40
C VAL A 69 2.05 -3.14 20.21
N PRO A 70 0.84 -3.68 19.96
CA PRO A 70 -0.36 -3.29 20.71
C PRO A 70 -0.32 -3.82 22.15
N ALA A 71 -1.27 -3.35 22.97
CA ALA A 71 -1.47 -3.91 24.30
C ALA A 71 -1.96 -5.37 24.22
N GLY A 72 -1.51 -6.19 25.17
CA GLY A 72 -1.86 -7.63 25.24
C GLY A 72 -0.92 -8.51 24.41
N THR A 73 -1.34 -9.77 24.20
CA THR A 73 -0.59 -10.72 23.38
C THR A 73 -0.94 -10.53 21.91
N PRO A 74 0.03 -10.26 21.04
CA PRO A 74 -0.25 -10.09 19.62
C PRO A 74 -0.87 -11.36 19.01
N ARG A 75 -1.89 -11.20 18.17
CA ARG A 75 -2.62 -12.28 17.50
C ARG A 75 -1.99 -12.67 16.16
N GLY A 76 -1.19 -11.78 15.58
CA GLY A 76 -0.55 -11.93 14.28
C GLY A 76 0.41 -10.78 14.02
N VAL A 77 0.95 -10.75 12.82
CA VAL A 77 1.84 -9.69 12.32
C VAL A 77 1.26 -9.13 11.05
N ILE A 78 1.20 -7.80 10.94
CA ILE A 78 0.91 -7.10 9.69
C ILE A 78 2.22 -6.47 9.22
N VAL A 79 2.75 -6.92 8.08
CA VAL A 79 3.85 -6.23 7.40
C VAL A 79 3.20 -5.23 6.44
N TYR A 80 3.38 -3.96 6.73
CA TYR A 80 2.76 -2.88 5.98
C TYR A 80 3.78 -2.17 5.10
N TYR A 81 3.47 -2.08 3.82
CA TYR A 81 4.22 -1.34 2.81
C TYR A 81 3.44 -0.09 2.45
N HIS A 82 4.06 1.07 2.64
CA HIS A 82 3.40 2.34 2.40
C HIS A 82 3.24 2.67 0.91
N GLY A 83 2.29 3.53 0.58
CA GLY A 83 2.10 4.12 -0.74
C GLY A 83 3.17 5.16 -1.10
N GLY A 84 2.94 5.87 -2.20
CA GLY A 84 3.84 6.93 -2.67
C GLY A 84 4.61 6.59 -3.94
N GLY A 85 4.07 5.70 -4.79
CA GLY A 85 4.62 5.41 -6.13
C GLY A 85 6.07 4.93 -6.11
N TRP A 86 6.53 4.28 -5.04
CA TRP A 86 7.92 3.84 -4.82
C TRP A 86 8.96 4.97 -4.79
N VAL A 87 8.53 6.23 -4.84
CA VAL A 87 9.38 7.43 -4.94
C VAL A 87 9.28 8.33 -3.71
N ILE A 88 8.09 8.40 -3.11
CA ILE A 88 7.80 9.24 -1.95
C ILE A 88 7.24 8.40 -0.79
N GLY A 89 7.05 9.03 0.36
CA GLY A 89 6.56 8.40 1.59
C GLY A 89 7.69 8.09 2.56
N ALA A 90 7.37 8.19 3.83
CA ALA A 90 8.23 7.80 4.95
C ALA A 90 7.37 7.15 6.04
N ILE A 91 7.93 6.25 6.83
CA ILE A 91 7.16 5.51 7.86
C ILE A 91 6.47 6.44 8.87
N ASP A 92 7.01 7.65 9.11
CA ASP A 92 6.39 8.64 9.99
C ASP A 92 5.01 9.11 9.48
N GLU A 93 4.83 9.21 8.16
CA GLU A 93 3.56 9.58 7.53
C GLU A 93 2.48 8.50 7.74
N PHE A 94 2.89 7.25 7.96
CA PHE A 94 2.02 6.09 8.12
C PHE A 94 1.92 5.60 9.59
N ASP A 95 2.57 6.28 10.53
CA ASP A 95 2.59 5.88 11.95
C ASP A 95 1.18 5.85 12.56
N THR A 96 0.35 6.88 12.31
CA THR A 96 -1.04 6.93 12.79
C THR A 96 -1.89 5.79 12.24
N LEU A 97 -1.75 5.45 10.96
CA LEU A 97 -2.43 4.30 10.35
C LEU A 97 -1.94 2.98 10.93
N GLY A 98 -0.63 2.81 11.05
CA GLY A 98 -0.02 1.61 11.63
C GLY A 98 -0.50 1.36 13.06
N ARG A 99 -0.51 2.40 13.91
CA ARG A 99 -1.05 2.33 15.28
C ARG A 99 -2.53 2.00 15.29
N THR A 100 -3.31 2.58 14.39
CA THR A 100 -4.75 2.31 14.26
C THR A 100 -4.99 0.84 13.89
N LEU A 101 -4.24 0.31 12.94
CA LEU A 101 -4.30 -1.11 12.56
C LEU A 101 -3.88 -2.01 13.73
N ALA A 102 -2.75 -1.73 14.38
CA ALA A 102 -2.27 -2.50 15.53
C ALA A 102 -3.30 -2.53 16.68
N HIS A 103 -3.84 -1.36 17.02
CA HIS A 103 -4.84 -1.24 18.10
C HIS A 103 -6.14 -2.00 17.78
N ARG A 104 -6.63 -1.89 16.54
CA ARG A 104 -7.92 -2.47 16.15
C ARG A 104 -7.86 -3.98 15.88
N THR A 105 -6.74 -4.49 15.38
CA THR A 105 -6.57 -5.91 15.07
C THR A 105 -5.95 -6.72 16.21
N GLY A 106 -5.26 -6.06 17.14
CA GLY A 106 -4.43 -6.73 18.13
C GLY A 106 -3.19 -7.42 17.53
N CYS A 107 -2.79 -7.02 16.30
CA CYS A 107 -1.58 -7.52 15.64
C CYS A 107 -0.41 -6.57 15.87
N THR A 108 0.81 -7.11 15.91
CA THR A 108 2.00 -6.29 15.72
C THR A 108 2.03 -5.77 14.29
N VAL A 109 2.28 -4.47 14.10
CA VAL A 109 2.46 -3.89 12.78
C VAL A 109 3.92 -3.56 12.56
N VAL A 110 4.46 -4.02 11.43
CA VAL A 110 5.82 -3.71 10.96
C VAL A 110 5.68 -2.77 9.77
N LEU A 111 5.97 -1.49 9.98
CA LEU A 111 6.03 -0.50 8.90
C LEU A 111 7.41 -0.60 8.25
N ALA A 112 7.48 -1.05 7.01
CA ALA A 112 8.73 -1.22 6.28
C ALA A 112 9.13 0.10 5.59
N ASP A 113 10.30 0.64 5.93
CA ASP A 113 10.89 1.85 5.33
C ASP A 113 11.73 1.46 4.12
N TYR A 114 11.10 0.80 3.16
CA TYR A 114 11.78 0.29 1.97
C TYR A 114 12.43 1.42 1.17
N ARG A 115 13.56 1.13 0.53
CA ARG A 115 14.36 2.11 -0.20
C ARG A 115 13.64 2.60 -1.45
N LEU A 116 13.65 3.92 -1.66
CA LEU A 116 12.86 4.62 -2.67
C LEU A 116 13.66 4.92 -3.94
N ALA A 117 12.97 5.00 -5.06
CA ALA A 117 13.46 5.55 -6.31
C ALA A 117 13.47 7.10 -6.26
N PRO A 118 14.29 7.77 -7.06
CA PRO A 118 15.18 7.25 -8.09
C PRO A 118 16.52 6.74 -7.55
N GLU A 119 16.83 6.90 -6.26
CA GLU A 119 18.08 6.47 -5.66
C GLU A 119 18.21 4.95 -5.70
N HIS A 120 17.09 4.25 -5.49
CA HIS A 120 16.98 2.80 -5.51
C HIS A 120 15.83 2.37 -6.43
N ARG A 121 16.15 2.27 -7.71
CA ARG A 121 15.18 1.91 -8.74
C ARG A 121 14.75 0.44 -8.64
N TYR A 122 13.75 0.09 -9.43
CA TYR A 122 13.32 -1.29 -9.63
C TYR A 122 14.56 -2.19 -9.90
N PRO A 123 14.65 -3.39 -9.26
CA PRO A 123 13.62 -4.04 -8.44
C PRO A 123 13.78 -3.82 -6.91
N THR A 124 14.53 -2.82 -6.45
CA THR A 124 14.96 -2.68 -5.04
C THR A 124 13.78 -2.68 -4.07
N ALA A 125 12.72 -1.89 -4.31
CA ALA A 125 11.57 -1.83 -3.40
C ALA A 125 10.87 -3.20 -3.23
N GLY A 126 10.74 -3.98 -4.30
CA GLY A 126 10.20 -5.34 -4.25
C GLY A 126 11.09 -6.31 -3.45
N SER A 127 12.41 -6.20 -3.61
CA SER A 127 13.38 -7.00 -2.83
C SER A 127 13.37 -6.63 -1.35
N ASP A 128 13.32 -5.33 -1.03
CA ASP A 128 13.22 -4.85 0.35
C ASP A 128 11.90 -5.28 1.01
N ALA A 129 10.79 -5.20 0.28
CA ALA A 129 9.50 -5.67 0.77
C ALA A 129 9.51 -7.17 1.11
N TYR A 130 10.13 -7.99 0.28
CA TYR A 130 10.29 -9.41 0.57
C TYR A 130 11.25 -9.68 1.75
N ALA A 131 12.32 -8.92 1.86
CA ALA A 131 13.22 -8.98 3.02
C ALA A 131 12.49 -8.61 4.32
N ALA A 132 11.57 -7.63 4.29
CA ALA A 132 10.74 -7.28 5.45
C ALA A 132 9.79 -8.42 5.86
N LEU A 133 9.16 -9.11 4.91
CA LEU A 133 8.37 -10.32 5.18
C LEU A 133 9.22 -11.40 5.86
N THR A 134 10.38 -11.69 5.29
CA THR A 134 11.30 -12.72 5.80
C THR A 134 11.81 -12.38 7.19
N TRP A 135 12.17 -11.11 7.41
CA TRP A 135 12.58 -10.62 8.71
C TRP A 135 11.45 -10.75 9.75
N ALA A 136 10.22 -10.38 9.39
CA ALA A 136 9.07 -10.48 10.28
C ALA A 136 8.80 -11.95 10.69
N ALA A 137 8.87 -12.88 9.74
CA ALA A 137 8.70 -14.31 10.00
C ALA A 137 9.77 -14.87 10.96
N ALA A 138 11.02 -14.42 10.82
CA ALA A 138 12.13 -14.85 11.67
C ALA A 138 12.10 -14.20 13.06
N SER A 139 11.74 -12.91 13.14
CA SER A 139 11.77 -12.12 14.38
C SER A 139 10.54 -12.31 15.27
N LEU A 140 9.39 -12.69 14.67
CA LEU A 140 8.10 -12.88 15.34
C LEU A 140 7.54 -14.29 15.04
N PRO A 141 8.28 -15.35 15.43
CA PRO A 141 7.95 -16.71 15.01
C PRO A 141 6.62 -17.20 15.60
N GLY A 142 5.92 -18.03 14.83
CA GLY A 142 4.68 -18.69 15.24
C GLY A 142 3.43 -17.82 15.14
N LEU A 143 3.55 -16.56 14.74
CA LEU A 143 2.40 -15.69 14.46
C LEU A 143 2.02 -15.74 12.97
N PRO A 144 0.72 -15.80 12.64
CA PRO A 144 0.27 -15.66 11.25
C PRO A 144 0.62 -14.26 10.71
N ILE A 145 1.05 -14.19 9.45
CA ILE A 145 1.49 -12.97 8.81
C ILE A 145 0.47 -12.50 7.78
N VAL A 146 0.10 -11.24 7.85
CA VAL A 146 -0.66 -10.50 6.85
C VAL A 146 0.29 -9.53 6.16
N VAL A 147 0.31 -9.51 4.83
CA VAL A 147 0.94 -8.43 4.07
C VAL A 147 -0.12 -7.41 3.68
N ALA A 148 0.15 -6.14 3.88
CA ALA A 148 -0.80 -5.07 3.64
C ALA A 148 -0.10 -3.85 3.06
N GLY A 149 -0.81 -3.11 2.22
CA GLY A 149 -0.29 -1.84 1.71
C GLY A 149 -1.31 -1.11 0.85
N ASP A 150 -1.01 0.14 0.61
CA ASP A 150 -1.81 1.04 -0.21
C ASP A 150 -1.03 1.48 -1.46
N SER A 151 -1.71 1.64 -2.60
CA SER A 151 -1.11 2.14 -3.85
C SER A 151 0.12 1.31 -4.28
N ALA A 152 1.30 1.92 -4.35
CA ALA A 152 2.57 1.21 -4.55
C ALA A 152 2.84 0.16 -3.47
N GLY A 153 2.44 0.40 -2.21
CA GLY A 153 2.53 -0.59 -1.14
C GLY A 153 1.58 -1.76 -1.34
N GLY A 154 0.40 -1.53 -1.92
CA GLY A 154 -0.51 -2.56 -2.38
C GLY A 154 0.11 -3.41 -3.50
N ASN A 155 0.83 -2.78 -4.43
CA ASN A 155 1.65 -3.46 -5.42
C ASN A 155 2.69 -4.36 -4.75
N LEU A 156 3.49 -3.80 -3.83
CA LEU A 156 4.52 -4.56 -3.11
C LEU A 156 3.92 -5.75 -2.34
N SER A 157 2.74 -5.60 -1.73
CA SER A 157 2.03 -6.70 -1.07
C SER A 157 1.68 -7.83 -2.03
N ALA A 158 1.19 -7.51 -3.22
CA ALA A 158 0.87 -8.50 -4.25
C ALA A 158 2.14 -9.18 -4.81
N VAL A 159 3.20 -8.41 -5.07
CA VAL A 159 4.50 -8.92 -5.55
C VAL A 159 5.15 -9.83 -4.51
N VAL A 160 5.13 -9.43 -3.24
CA VAL A 160 5.65 -10.26 -2.14
C VAL A 160 4.87 -11.56 -2.00
N ALA A 161 3.54 -11.53 -2.16
CA ALA A 161 2.72 -12.73 -2.11
C ALA A 161 3.04 -13.69 -3.27
N LEU A 162 3.25 -13.17 -4.49
CA LEU A 162 3.71 -13.95 -5.65
C LEU A 162 5.06 -14.59 -5.37
N ARG A 163 6.03 -13.80 -4.91
CA ARG A 163 7.38 -14.27 -4.65
C ARG A 163 7.43 -15.30 -3.53
N ALA A 164 6.70 -15.08 -2.42
CA ALA A 164 6.63 -16.02 -1.31
C ALA A 164 6.09 -17.38 -1.73
N ARG A 165 5.05 -17.40 -2.60
CA ARG A 165 4.55 -18.64 -3.17
C ARG A 165 5.58 -19.34 -4.08
N ASP A 166 6.20 -18.57 -4.96
CA ASP A 166 7.10 -19.14 -6.02
C ASP A 166 8.44 -19.64 -5.45
N GLU A 167 8.88 -19.08 -4.33
CA GLU A 167 10.14 -19.43 -3.65
C GLU A 167 9.94 -20.31 -2.40
N ASP A 168 8.71 -20.85 -2.14
CA ASP A 168 8.39 -21.59 -0.91
C ASP A 168 8.79 -20.79 0.37
N GLY A 169 8.56 -19.48 0.33
CA GLY A 169 8.92 -18.52 1.38
C GLY A 169 7.96 -18.55 2.57
N PRO A 170 8.02 -17.53 3.45
CA PRO A 170 7.16 -17.46 4.62
C PRO A 170 5.66 -17.49 4.24
N PRO A 171 4.83 -18.31 4.91
CA PRO A 171 3.41 -18.39 4.62
C PRO A 171 2.70 -17.08 4.99
N ILE A 172 1.86 -16.60 4.06
CA ILE A 172 1.04 -15.40 4.23
C ILE A 172 -0.41 -15.83 4.44
N ALA A 173 -1.02 -15.36 5.53
CA ALA A 173 -2.40 -15.69 5.88
C ALA A 173 -3.42 -14.85 5.08
N LEU A 174 -3.08 -13.62 4.72
CA LEU A 174 -3.93 -12.68 3.97
C LEU A 174 -3.07 -11.64 3.26
N GLN A 175 -3.46 -11.24 2.05
CA GLN A 175 -2.95 -10.04 1.39
C GLN A 175 -4.04 -8.95 1.38
N VAL A 176 -3.70 -7.76 1.87
CA VAL A 176 -4.59 -6.58 1.91
C VAL A 176 -4.07 -5.55 0.92
N LEU A 177 -4.79 -5.34 -0.15
CA LEU A 177 -4.42 -4.53 -1.30
C LEU A 177 -5.37 -3.33 -1.39
N VAL A 178 -4.89 -2.16 -0.96
CA VAL A 178 -5.72 -0.95 -0.96
C VAL A 178 -5.37 -0.10 -2.18
N TYR A 179 -6.32 0.10 -3.06
CA TYR A 179 -6.18 0.75 -4.39
C TYR A 179 -4.80 0.47 -5.03
N PRO A 180 -4.45 -0.83 -5.20
CA PRO A 180 -3.10 -1.21 -5.55
C PRO A 180 -2.75 -0.83 -6.99
N VAL A 181 -1.48 -0.46 -7.25
CA VAL A 181 -0.92 -0.50 -8.60
C VAL A 181 -0.73 -1.96 -8.99
N THR A 182 -1.35 -2.39 -10.09
CA THR A 182 -1.25 -3.80 -10.53
C THR A 182 -0.80 -3.98 -11.97
N ASP A 183 -0.80 -2.90 -12.76
CA ASP A 183 -0.37 -2.89 -14.15
C ASP A 183 0.38 -1.61 -14.51
N CYS A 184 1.07 -1.64 -15.65
CA CYS A 184 1.71 -0.49 -16.26
C CYS A 184 0.96 0.03 -17.51
N ASP A 185 -0.29 -0.42 -17.72
CA ASP A 185 -1.17 0.15 -18.76
C ASP A 185 -1.85 1.41 -18.23
N LEU A 186 -1.38 2.57 -18.70
CA LEU A 186 -1.86 3.87 -18.28
C LEU A 186 -2.95 4.45 -19.22
N ASP A 187 -3.52 3.61 -20.09
CA ASP A 187 -4.51 4.02 -21.10
C ASP A 187 -5.89 3.32 -20.91
N ASN A 188 -6.07 2.58 -19.81
CA ASN A 188 -7.36 2.00 -19.48
C ASN A 188 -8.42 3.06 -19.13
N ALA A 189 -9.69 2.66 -18.98
CA ALA A 189 -10.80 3.61 -18.83
C ALA A 189 -10.67 4.48 -17.58
N SER A 190 -10.23 3.94 -16.43
CA SER A 190 -10.08 4.74 -15.21
C SER A 190 -8.96 5.78 -15.31
N TYR A 191 -7.88 5.49 -16.05
CA TYR A 191 -6.79 6.45 -16.28
C TYR A 191 -7.18 7.61 -17.22
N THR A 192 -8.09 7.37 -18.15
CA THR A 192 -8.49 8.36 -19.16
C THR A 192 -9.74 9.16 -18.78
N ASP A 193 -10.44 8.75 -17.71
CA ASP A 193 -11.61 9.43 -17.18
C ASP A 193 -11.21 10.75 -16.48
N PRO A 194 -11.72 11.92 -16.94
CA PRO A 194 -11.44 13.19 -16.29
C PRO A 194 -11.91 13.27 -14.84
N GLU A 195 -12.94 12.51 -14.44
CA GLU A 195 -13.46 12.51 -13.07
C GLU A 195 -12.51 11.82 -12.06
N ASN A 196 -11.54 11.04 -12.56
CA ASN A 196 -10.55 10.36 -11.73
C ASN A 196 -9.24 11.15 -11.57
N GLN A 197 -9.05 12.26 -12.32
CA GLN A 197 -7.82 13.08 -12.27
C GLN A 197 -7.84 14.00 -11.02
N LEU A 198 -7.71 13.41 -9.84
CA LEU A 198 -7.80 14.11 -8.55
C LEU A 198 -6.43 14.15 -7.84
N MET A 199 -6.32 13.50 -6.65
CA MET A 199 -5.04 13.42 -5.91
C MET A 199 -3.96 12.67 -6.69
N LEU A 200 -4.35 11.63 -7.40
CA LEU A 200 -3.49 10.88 -8.31
C LEU A 200 -4.00 11.08 -9.73
N THR A 201 -3.11 11.45 -10.63
CA THR A 201 -3.42 11.64 -12.03
C THR A 201 -2.61 10.69 -12.92
N ARG A 202 -3.02 10.53 -14.17
CA ARG A 202 -2.25 9.78 -15.17
C ARG A 202 -0.81 10.32 -15.30
N ASP A 203 -0.65 11.65 -15.36
CA ASP A 203 0.67 12.27 -15.48
C ASP A 203 1.55 12.01 -14.26
N THR A 204 0.95 12.00 -13.07
CA THR A 204 1.65 11.63 -11.82
C THR A 204 2.08 10.17 -11.87
N MET A 205 1.26 9.24 -12.39
CA MET A 205 1.66 7.84 -12.55
C MET A 205 2.77 7.65 -13.57
N ILE A 206 2.78 8.42 -14.68
CA ILE A 206 3.90 8.43 -15.63
C ILE A 206 5.19 8.85 -14.89
N TRP A 207 5.12 9.93 -14.13
CA TRP A 207 6.25 10.44 -13.35
C TRP A 207 6.78 9.40 -12.35
N PHE A 208 5.91 8.69 -11.63
CA PHE A 208 6.30 7.62 -10.73
C PHE A 208 7.01 6.47 -11.46
N TRP A 209 6.44 5.99 -12.55
CA TRP A 209 7.03 4.93 -13.34
C TRP A 209 8.39 5.31 -13.94
N ASP A 210 8.54 6.55 -14.40
CA ASP A 210 9.80 7.04 -14.99
C ASP A 210 10.93 7.09 -13.95
N HIS A 211 10.61 7.36 -12.69
CA HIS A 211 11.57 7.30 -11.59
C HIS A 211 11.85 5.89 -11.12
N TYR A 212 10.79 5.07 -10.96
CA TYR A 212 10.90 3.72 -10.40
C TYR A 212 11.49 2.71 -11.39
N ALA A 213 10.89 2.59 -12.55
CA ALA A 213 11.28 1.65 -13.62
C ALA A 213 11.33 2.37 -14.96
N PRO A 214 12.42 3.08 -15.29
CA PRO A 214 12.56 3.84 -16.52
C PRO A 214 12.52 2.97 -17.77
N ASP A 215 12.97 1.70 -17.69
CA ASP A 215 12.83 0.74 -18.78
C ASP A 215 11.39 0.20 -18.83
N GLN A 216 10.71 0.41 -19.96
CA GLN A 216 9.35 -0.08 -20.15
C GLN A 216 9.24 -1.61 -20.12
N ALA A 217 10.31 -2.33 -20.47
CA ALA A 217 10.31 -3.78 -20.40
C ALA A 217 10.25 -4.28 -18.94
N ASP A 218 10.89 -3.56 -18.02
CA ASP A 218 10.83 -3.85 -16.59
C ASP A 218 9.44 -3.59 -16.02
N ARG A 219 8.76 -2.52 -16.45
CA ARG A 219 7.39 -2.22 -16.00
C ARG A 219 6.43 -3.38 -16.27
N ALA A 220 6.59 -4.07 -17.39
CA ALA A 220 5.71 -5.16 -17.81
C ALA A 220 5.99 -6.50 -17.11
N ARG A 221 7.02 -6.59 -16.28
CA ARG A 221 7.35 -7.82 -15.54
C ARG A 221 6.35 -8.04 -14.40
N PRO A 222 6.03 -9.32 -14.06
CA PRO A 222 5.09 -9.64 -12.98
C PRO A 222 5.49 -9.10 -11.60
N ASP A 223 6.78 -8.93 -11.36
CA ASP A 223 7.35 -8.37 -10.13
C ASP A 223 7.38 -6.83 -10.10
N ALA A 224 6.85 -6.18 -11.15
CA ALA A 224 6.48 -4.77 -11.17
C ALA A 224 4.97 -4.59 -11.42
N SER A 225 4.37 -5.42 -12.28
CA SER A 225 2.97 -5.39 -12.69
C SER A 225 2.31 -6.75 -12.41
N PRO A 226 1.84 -7.03 -11.18
CA PRO A 226 1.34 -8.35 -10.79
C PRO A 226 0.11 -8.80 -11.58
N LEU A 227 -0.65 -7.88 -12.17
CA LEU A 227 -1.73 -8.22 -13.10
C LEU A 227 -1.21 -8.99 -14.33
N ARG A 228 0.07 -8.92 -14.68
CA ARG A 228 0.70 -9.63 -15.81
C ARG A 228 1.26 -11.00 -15.43
N ALA A 229 1.15 -11.42 -14.16
CA ALA A 229 1.59 -12.76 -13.76
C ALA A 229 0.78 -13.83 -14.52
N LYS A 230 1.47 -14.87 -14.97
CA LYS A 230 0.82 -15.94 -15.77
C LYS A 230 -0.13 -16.78 -14.94
N ASP A 231 0.23 -17.03 -13.68
CA ASP A 231 -0.53 -17.85 -12.75
C ASP A 231 -0.68 -17.14 -11.39
N LEU A 232 -1.90 -17.11 -10.88
CA LEU A 232 -2.25 -16.56 -9.55
C LEU A 232 -2.79 -17.64 -8.61
N ALA A 233 -2.80 -18.92 -9.02
CA ALA A 233 -3.25 -20.02 -8.17
C ALA A 233 -2.33 -20.17 -6.95
N GLY A 234 -2.91 -20.58 -5.83
CA GLY A 234 -2.16 -20.82 -4.58
C GLY A 234 -1.73 -19.58 -3.84
N LEU A 235 -2.07 -18.37 -4.31
CA LEU A 235 -1.86 -17.15 -3.55
C LEU A 235 -2.74 -17.09 -2.30
N PRO A 236 -2.33 -16.36 -1.25
CA PRO A 236 -3.13 -16.20 -0.04
C PRO A 236 -4.46 -15.51 -0.34
N PRO A 237 -5.51 -15.73 0.48
CA PRO A 237 -6.74 -14.95 0.42
C PRO A 237 -6.45 -13.46 0.31
N ALA A 238 -7.31 -12.71 -0.38
CA ALA A 238 -7.10 -11.30 -0.65
C ALA A 238 -8.28 -10.43 -0.24
N VAL A 239 -7.97 -9.26 0.31
CA VAL A 239 -8.88 -8.10 0.36
C VAL A 239 -8.39 -7.07 -0.64
N VAL A 240 -9.26 -6.65 -1.56
CA VAL A 240 -8.94 -5.60 -2.53
C VAL A 240 -9.93 -4.46 -2.36
N LEU A 241 -9.44 -3.32 -1.91
CA LEU A 241 -10.23 -2.10 -1.81
C LEU A 241 -9.84 -1.16 -2.95
N THR A 242 -10.80 -0.62 -3.67
CA THR A 242 -10.59 0.41 -4.69
C THR A 242 -11.36 1.68 -4.34
N ALA A 243 -10.87 2.83 -4.74
CA ALA A 243 -11.61 4.07 -4.66
C ALA A 243 -12.44 4.26 -5.95
N GLU A 244 -13.64 4.86 -5.83
CA GLU A 244 -14.51 5.06 -6.98
C GLU A 244 -13.91 6.04 -7.99
N HIS A 245 -13.29 7.11 -7.50
CA HIS A 245 -12.66 8.17 -8.27
C HIS A 245 -11.14 8.04 -8.22
N ASP A 246 -10.60 7.04 -8.92
CA ASP A 246 -9.17 6.71 -8.88
C ASP A 246 -8.72 6.18 -10.25
N VAL A 247 -7.58 6.64 -10.73
CA VAL A 247 -6.97 6.15 -11.96
C VAL A 247 -6.59 4.67 -11.86
N LEU A 248 -6.29 4.15 -10.66
CA LEU A 248 -5.92 2.74 -10.39
C LEU A 248 -7.13 1.80 -10.22
N ARG A 249 -8.37 2.34 -10.26
CA ARG A 249 -9.57 1.55 -9.99
C ARG A 249 -9.68 0.30 -10.85
N ASP A 250 -9.59 0.46 -12.15
CA ASP A 250 -9.89 -0.62 -13.11
C ASP A 250 -8.82 -1.73 -13.05
N GLU A 251 -7.55 -1.38 -12.88
CA GLU A 251 -6.48 -2.38 -12.76
C GLU A 251 -6.55 -3.14 -11.43
N GLY A 252 -6.90 -2.47 -10.32
CA GLY A 252 -7.09 -3.10 -9.02
C GLY A 252 -8.26 -4.09 -9.05
N GLU A 253 -9.39 -3.73 -9.67
CA GLU A 253 -10.54 -4.61 -9.84
C GLU A 253 -10.26 -5.77 -10.80
N ALA A 254 -9.52 -5.53 -11.88
CA ALA A 254 -9.08 -6.58 -12.80
C ALA A 254 -8.18 -7.61 -12.08
N TYR A 255 -7.30 -7.15 -11.19
CA TYR A 255 -6.46 -8.04 -10.39
C TYR A 255 -7.30 -8.89 -9.44
N ALA A 256 -8.27 -8.28 -8.74
CA ALA A 256 -9.21 -9.01 -7.87
C ALA A 256 -9.97 -10.09 -8.64
N GLU A 257 -10.41 -9.78 -9.85
CA GLU A 257 -11.14 -10.75 -10.70
C GLU A 257 -10.21 -11.88 -11.17
N ARG A 258 -8.97 -11.59 -11.56
CA ARG A 258 -8.00 -12.64 -11.92
C ARG A 258 -7.64 -13.54 -10.75
N LEU A 259 -7.54 -13.01 -9.52
CA LEU A 259 -7.36 -13.82 -8.32
C LEU A 259 -8.54 -14.80 -8.12
N ARG A 260 -9.80 -14.34 -8.28
CA ARG A 260 -10.98 -15.21 -8.18
C ARG A 260 -10.97 -16.30 -9.22
N GLN A 261 -10.65 -15.98 -10.47
CA GLN A 261 -10.55 -16.93 -11.57
C GLN A 261 -9.47 -17.99 -11.33
N ALA A 262 -8.41 -17.63 -10.59
CA ALA A 262 -7.38 -18.56 -10.16
C ALA A 262 -7.74 -19.38 -8.90
N GLY A 263 -8.98 -19.23 -8.38
CA GLY A 263 -9.47 -19.97 -7.20
C GLY A 263 -9.03 -19.37 -5.86
N VAL A 264 -8.48 -18.15 -5.83
CA VAL A 264 -8.12 -17.45 -4.60
C VAL A 264 -9.37 -16.84 -3.98
N PRO A 265 -9.63 -17.02 -2.66
CA PRO A 265 -10.71 -16.31 -1.96
C PRO A 265 -10.45 -14.78 -1.98
N VAL A 266 -11.40 -14.00 -2.49
CA VAL A 266 -11.24 -12.55 -2.63
C VAL A 266 -12.48 -11.82 -2.12
N GLU A 267 -12.26 -10.93 -1.14
CA GLU A 267 -13.19 -9.86 -0.81
C GLU A 267 -12.75 -8.60 -1.57
N ALA A 268 -13.58 -8.13 -2.52
CA ALA A 268 -13.32 -6.91 -3.26
C ALA A 268 -14.44 -5.90 -3.02
N LYS A 269 -14.05 -4.64 -2.74
CA LYS A 269 -14.98 -3.56 -2.45
C LYS A 269 -14.52 -2.26 -3.09
N ARG A 270 -15.38 -1.68 -3.94
CA ARG A 270 -15.23 -0.30 -4.39
C ARG A 270 -15.78 0.63 -3.30
N CYS A 271 -14.96 1.56 -2.83
CA CYS A 271 -15.32 2.55 -1.82
C CYS A 271 -15.97 3.75 -2.52
N ALA A 272 -17.31 3.82 -2.44
CA ALA A 272 -18.11 4.82 -3.11
C ALA A 272 -17.79 6.24 -2.63
N GLY A 273 -17.71 7.20 -3.56
CA GLY A 273 -17.42 8.61 -3.29
C GLY A 273 -15.99 8.90 -2.83
N GLN A 274 -15.11 7.90 -2.79
CA GLN A 274 -13.73 8.07 -2.36
C GLN A 274 -12.79 8.32 -3.54
N MET A 275 -11.68 9.02 -3.26
CA MET A 275 -10.56 9.24 -4.17
C MET A 275 -9.34 8.43 -3.78
N HIS A 276 -8.30 8.40 -4.60
CA HIS A 276 -7.00 7.84 -4.23
C HIS A 276 -6.46 8.45 -2.92
N ALA A 277 -5.71 7.68 -2.15
CA ALA A 277 -5.12 8.01 -0.85
C ALA A 277 -6.11 8.17 0.32
N PHE A 278 -7.43 8.06 0.13
CA PHE A 278 -8.41 8.24 1.21
C PHE A 278 -8.18 7.32 2.42
N PHE A 279 -7.66 6.11 2.20
CA PHE A 279 -7.44 5.10 3.25
C PHE A 279 -6.44 5.57 4.30
N THR A 280 -5.37 6.20 3.87
CA THR A 280 -4.28 6.67 4.74
C THR A 280 -4.62 7.97 5.48
N MET A 281 -5.64 8.70 5.03
CA MET A 281 -6.10 9.96 5.63
C MET A 281 -6.90 9.72 6.91
N VAL A 282 -6.29 9.01 7.85
CA VAL A 282 -6.85 8.71 9.17
C VAL A 282 -7.14 10.01 9.91
N ASN A 283 -8.32 10.10 10.54
CA ASN A 283 -8.82 11.31 11.24
C ASN A 283 -9.13 12.51 10.32
N VAL A 284 -8.91 12.43 9.01
CA VAL A 284 -9.20 13.49 8.05
C VAL A 284 -10.45 13.14 7.21
N LEU A 285 -10.46 11.95 6.60
CA LEU A 285 -11.59 11.50 5.79
C LEU A 285 -12.38 10.38 6.48
N PRO A 286 -13.71 10.54 6.65
CA PRO A 286 -14.56 9.49 7.24
C PRO A 286 -14.49 8.15 6.50
N GLY A 287 -14.27 8.18 5.17
CA GLY A 287 -14.10 7.00 4.33
C GLY A 287 -12.94 6.11 4.77
N SER A 288 -11.86 6.69 5.31
CA SER A 288 -10.73 5.97 5.88
C SER A 288 -11.18 5.01 7.00
N ALA A 289 -11.93 5.50 7.97
CA ALA A 289 -12.41 4.69 9.10
C ALA A 289 -13.29 3.51 8.64
N ALA A 290 -14.13 3.72 7.63
CA ALA A 290 -14.99 2.69 7.07
C ALA A 290 -14.17 1.60 6.34
N ALA A 291 -13.16 2.01 5.56
CA ALA A 291 -12.28 1.08 4.86
C ALA A 291 -11.38 0.29 5.83
N ILE A 292 -10.82 0.95 6.85
CA ILE A 292 -10.06 0.28 7.92
C ILE A 292 -10.94 -0.76 8.62
N THR A 293 -12.24 -0.49 8.84
CA THR A 293 -13.16 -1.47 9.42
C THR A 293 -13.25 -2.74 8.56
N THR A 294 -13.40 -2.59 7.24
CA THR A 294 -13.41 -3.73 6.31
C THR A 294 -12.12 -4.55 6.41
N VAL A 295 -10.96 -3.89 6.46
CA VAL A 295 -9.65 -4.57 6.61
C VAL A 295 -9.55 -5.32 7.94
N VAL A 296 -9.97 -4.69 9.04
CA VAL A 296 -9.97 -5.31 10.37
C VAL A 296 -10.87 -6.55 10.41
N GLU A 297 -12.08 -6.48 9.86
CA GLU A 297 -13.02 -7.61 9.79
C GLU A 297 -12.44 -8.80 9.00
N ALA A 298 -11.77 -8.52 7.89
CA ALA A 298 -11.11 -9.55 7.10
C ALA A 298 -9.93 -10.20 7.83
N ILE A 299 -9.08 -9.38 8.50
CA ILE A 299 -7.98 -9.89 9.34
C ILE A 299 -8.54 -10.75 10.47
N ASP A 300 -9.60 -10.32 11.16
CA ASP A 300 -10.29 -11.10 12.18
C ASP A 300 -10.84 -12.42 11.66
N GLY A 301 -11.25 -12.44 10.40
CA GLY A 301 -11.74 -13.66 9.73
C GLY A 301 -10.67 -14.74 9.59
N VAL A 302 -9.42 -14.37 9.32
CA VAL A 302 -8.31 -15.32 9.07
C VAL A 302 -7.49 -15.64 10.32
N LEU A 303 -7.55 -14.79 11.37
CA LEU A 303 -6.79 -14.97 12.62
C LEU A 303 -7.60 -15.63 13.76
N ARG A 304 -8.70 -16.28 13.43
CA ARG A 304 -9.56 -16.99 14.42
C ARG A 304 -8.97 -18.28 14.88
#